data_32e10423d56d6912f4f0c12eb8fb8056
#
_entry.id   32e10423d56d6912f4f0c12eb8fb8056
#
_cell.length_a   1.000
_cell.length_b   1.000
_cell.length_c   1.000
_cell.angle_alpha   90.00
_cell.angle_beta   90.00
_cell.angle_gamma   90.00
#
_symmetry.space_group_name_H-M   'P 1'
#
loop_
_entity.id
_entity.type
_entity.pdbx_description
1 polymer ?
#
loop_
_entity_poly.entity_id
_entity_poly.type
_entity_poly.pdbx_seq_one_letter_code
_entity_poly.pdbx_strand_id
1 'polypeptide(L)'
;MALPTESKDTRRSFLKLAAAGAAGAAAGPWVSRNAQAKPVSITFARESSYVKNFDVHFQNVMAPAYEKATGIKIEYQIQAAGGSAVPQLVSMVENKAGADLAWVQQEWLYRDALVDVSDIAEEVGKQQGGWYDEIKRLSIDKGKWKSVPNGNIGQLMNYRKDWFDEAGIKSFPDTWDEFLEAGIKLKAKGHPFGMSMGHGFADNYSWLYPLLWSYGVTVMDKDGKKVALDSSETAKAVEYVKRLYKEACIEDCIGWLDPHNNKAFLTSQISCTNNAYSIMVSAKRDLPEMGKVIEHALNPKGPTGQRYHALVPVTHGVFGYSKDPQAAKDFLRWMMDPKQYRPWIASGDMYFAPYLHGLDKVPEWDVEPRVKPFQKVLETGKLTSWPAPANRQHGEVINRWIVIDMFTKAITGTPTKNAIAEAVSQIKAIYG
;
A
#
# COMPACT_ATOMS: atom_id res chain seq x y z
N MET A 1 -4.85 11.09 -42.80
CA MET A 1 -5.85 10.44 -41.98
C MET A 1 -5.94 11.21 -40.67
N ALA A 2 -7.00 11.98 -40.50
CA ALA A 2 -7.11 13.00 -39.45
C ALA A 2 -7.44 12.36 -38.09
N LEU A 3 -6.79 12.83 -37.01
CA LEU A 3 -7.06 12.45 -35.63
C LEU A 3 -8.43 12.98 -35.20
N PRO A 4 -9.23 12.25 -34.40
CA PRO A 4 -10.51 12.71 -33.91
C PRO A 4 -10.32 13.77 -32.82
N THR A 5 -11.07 14.87 -32.96
CA THR A 5 -11.13 15.99 -32.02
C THR A 5 -11.80 15.58 -30.72
N GLU A 6 -11.12 15.83 -29.59
CA GLU A 6 -11.67 15.67 -28.23
C GLU A 6 -12.93 16.51 -28.04
N SER A 7 -13.96 15.93 -27.43
CA SER A 7 -15.22 16.59 -27.14
C SER A 7 -15.04 17.66 -26.05
N LYS A 8 -15.50 18.89 -26.36
CA LYS A 8 -15.40 20.07 -25.49
C LYS A 8 -16.20 19.97 -24.16
N ASP A 9 -17.01 18.95 -23.99
CA ASP A 9 -17.90 18.81 -22.82
C ASP A 9 -17.23 18.25 -21.57
N THR A 10 -16.21 17.40 -21.73
CA THR A 10 -15.47 16.83 -20.59
C THR A 10 -14.59 17.87 -19.87
N ARG A 11 -14.05 18.84 -20.62
CA ARG A 11 -13.25 19.95 -20.04
C ARG A 11 -14.11 20.95 -19.25
N ARG A 12 -15.36 21.17 -19.65
CA ARG A 12 -16.25 22.12 -18.94
C ARG A 12 -16.76 21.59 -17.62
N SER A 13 -16.97 20.29 -17.48
CA SER A 13 -17.39 19.67 -16.21
C SER A 13 -16.26 19.69 -15.18
N PHE A 14 -15.00 19.44 -15.60
CA PHE A 14 -13.84 19.47 -14.74
C PHE A 14 -13.51 20.89 -14.21
N LEU A 15 -13.64 21.91 -15.06
CA LEU A 15 -13.42 23.30 -14.68
C LEU A 15 -14.51 23.87 -13.75
N LYS A 16 -15.73 23.33 -13.79
CA LYS A 16 -16.80 23.75 -12.87
C LYS A 16 -16.61 23.23 -11.45
N LEU A 17 -16.03 22.05 -11.24
CA LEU A 17 -15.68 21.56 -9.91
C LEU A 17 -14.48 22.31 -9.31
N ALA A 18 -13.49 22.69 -10.14
CA ALA A 18 -12.32 23.44 -9.67
C ALA A 18 -12.67 24.91 -9.28
N ALA A 19 -13.69 25.51 -9.89
CA ALA A 19 -14.09 26.88 -9.60
C ALA A 19 -14.93 27.02 -8.32
N ALA A 20 -15.61 25.97 -7.86
CA ALA A 20 -16.41 26.01 -6.63
C ALA A 20 -15.58 25.90 -5.35
N GLY A 21 -14.30 25.47 -5.42
CA GLY A 21 -13.40 25.33 -4.27
C GLY A 21 -12.61 26.60 -3.90
N ALA A 22 -12.66 27.65 -4.71
CA ALA A 22 -11.79 28.83 -4.53
C ALA A 22 -12.41 29.99 -3.74
N ALA A 23 -13.65 29.89 -3.29
CA ALA A 23 -14.29 30.96 -2.52
C ALA A 23 -14.46 30.55 -1.05
N GLY A 24 -13.50 30.92 -0.20
CA GLY A 24 -13.66 30.87 1.24
C GLY A 24 -12.51 30.26 2.02
N ALA A 25 -11.25 30.59 1.69
CA ALA A 25 -10.16 30.41 2.62
C ALA A 25 -10.26 31.47 3.73
N ALA A 26 -11.18 31.28 4.67
CA ALA A 26 -11.06 31.92 5.97
C ALA A 26 -9.79 31.36 6.61
N ALA A 27 -8.82 32.23 6.90
CA ALA A 27 -7.63 31.88 7.64
C ALA A 27 -8.04 31.24 8.96
N GLY A 28 -7.95 29.91 9.02
CA GLY A 28 -8.13 29.15 10.24
C GLY A 28 -6.96 29.42 11.19
N PRO A 29 -6.95 28.85 12.41
CA PRO A 29 -5.98 29.13 13.47
C PRO A 29 -4.52 28.71 13.20
N TRP A 30 -4.15 28.56 11.95
CA TRP A 30 -2.83 28.10 11.46
C TRP A 30 -1.74 29.19 11.46
N VAL A 31 -2.09 30.42 11.89
CA VAL A 31 -1.11 31.51 12.00
C VAL A 31 -0.23 31.26 13.22
N SER A 32 1.03 30.98 12.97
CA SER A 32 2.04 30.64 13.97
C SER A 32 2.16 31.68 15.07
N ARG A 33 2.28 31.23 16.32
CA ARG A 33 2.40 32.03 17.53
C ARG A 33 3.80 32.53 17.87
N ASN A 34 4.82 32.37 17.04
CA ASN A 34 6.17 32.87 17.34
C ASN A 34 6.81 33.54 16.14
N ALA A 35 7.31 34.74 16.35
CA ALA A 35 8.06 35.56 15.40
C ALA A 35 9.49 35.04 15.15
N GLN A 36 9.70 33.75 14.98
CA GLN A 36 10.91 33.23 14.34
C GLN A 36 10.75 33.40 12.84
N ALA A 37 11.84 33.74 12.15
CA ALA A 37 11.82 33.84 10.70
C ALA A 37 11.21 32.55 10.10
N LYS A 38 10.08 32.70 9.40
CA LYS A 38 9.40 31.56 8.77
C LYS A 38 10.39 30.87 7.82
N PRO A 39 10.43 29.55 7.76
CA PRO A 39 11.25 28.85 6.78
C PRO A 39 10.83 29.29 5.38
N VAL A 40 11.79 29.48 4.49
CA VAL A 40 11.56 29.90 3.11
C VAL A 40 10.89 28.75 2.32
N SER A 41 11.17 27.51 2.72
CA SER A 41 10.58 26.31 2.13
C SER A 41 10.57 25.14 3.11
N ILE A 42 9.67 24.19 2.87
CA ILE A 42 9.62 22.86 3.50
C ILE A 42 9.80 21.83 2.39
N THR A 43 10.73 20.91 2.59
CA THR A 43 10.96 19.80 1.66
C THR A 43 10.12 18.58 2.06
N PHE A 44 9.21 18.18 1.18
CA PHE A 44 8.39 16.98 1.34
C PHE A 44 8.81 15.90 0.34
N ALA A 45 9.34 14.77 0.83
CA ALA A 45 9.76 13.64 0.03
C ALA A 45 8.71 12.53 0.02
N ARG A 46 8.42 11.98 -1.16
CA ARG A 46 7.55 10.80 -1.32
C ARG A 46 7.79 10.06 -2.63
N GLU A 47 7.31 8.83 -2.70
CA GLU A 47 7.20 8.13 -3.97
C GLU A 47 6.02 8.62 -4.81
N SER A 48 6.16 8.56 -6.12
CA SER A 48 5.06 8.85 -7.03
C SER A 48 3.97 7.78 -6.92
N SER A 49 2.72 8.19 -7.04
CA SER A 49 1.59 7.26 -7.10
C SER A 49 1.50 6.56 -8.46
N TYR A 50 1.11 5.28 -8.47
CA TYR A 50 0.67 4.61 -9.69
C TYR A 50 -0.62 5.23 -10.25
N VAL A 51 -1.42 5.89 -9.39
CA VAL A 51 -2.57 6.72 -9.79
C VAL A 51 -2.13 8.18 -9.84
N LYS A 52 -1.72 8.63 -11.04
CA LYS A 52 -1.05 9.92 -11.25
C LYS A 52 -1.81 11.15 -10.79
N ASN A 53 -3.15 11.11 -10.84
CA ASN A 53 -3.99 12.25 -10.42
C ASN A 53 -3.74 12.65 -8.96
N PHE A 54 -3.36 11.71 -8.11
CA PHE A 54 -3.01 11.99 -6.72
C PHE A 54 -1.79 12.93 -6.60
N ASP A 55 -0.75 12.69 -7.40
CA ASP A 55 0.44 13.54 -7.44
C ASP A 55 0.14 14.91 -8.08
N VAL A 56 -0.62 14.90 -9.18
CA VAL A 56 -1.04 16.12 -9.90
C VAL A 56 -1.85 17.03 -9.00
N HIS A 57 -2.80 16.48 -8.22
CA HIS A 57 -3.59 17.26 -7.27
C HIS A 57 -2.70 17.90 -6.19
N PHE A 58 -1.78 17.15 -5.63
CA PHE A 58 -0.85 17.70 -4.64
C PHE A 58 -0.04 18.86 -5.21
N GLN A 59 0.58 18.68 -6.38
CA GLN A 59 1.45 19.66 -7.01
C GLN A 59 0.72 20.93 -7.47
N ASN A 60 -0.46 20.76 -8.05
CA ASN A 60 -1.17 21.86 -8.73
C ASN A 60 -2.23 22.53 -7.86
N VAL A 61 -2.67 21.89 -6.77
CA VAL A 61 -3.73 22.40 -5.90
C VAL A 61 -3.20 22.61 -4.47
N MET A 62 -2.70 21.56 -3.82
CA MET A 62 -2.36 21.63 -2.39
C MET A 62 -1.13 22.48 -2.11
N ALA A 63 -0.01 22.21 -2.77
CA ALA A 63 1.23 22.96 -2.52
C ALA A 63 1.09 24.46 -2.79
N PRO A 64 0.49 24.91 -3.94
CA PRO A 64 0.22 26.32 -4.17
C PRO A 64 -0.77 26.94 -3.18
N ALA A 65 -1.76 26.18 -2.70
CA ALA A 65 -2.73 26.68 -1.71
C ALA A 65 -2.07 26.92 -0.36
N TYR A 66 -1.17 26.03 0.08
CA TYR A 66 -0.41 26.22 1.30
C TYR A 66 0.53 27.41 1.22
N GLU A 67 1.28 27.54 0.11
CA GLU A 67 2.17 28.69 -0.13
C GLU A 67 1.40 30.01 -0.10
N LYS A 68 0.25 30.07 -0.77
CA LYS A 68 -0.62 31.26 -0.75
C LYS A 68 -1.11 31.61 0.66
N ALA A 69 -1.44 30.60 1.48
CA ALA A 69 -1.98 30.80 2.82
C ALA A 69 -0.92 31.21 3.86
N THR A 70 0.32 30.74 3.69
CA THR A 70 1.36 30.84 4.73
C THR A 70 2.61 31.61 4.31
N GLY A 71 2.84 31.78 3.00
CA GLY A 71 4.09 32.28 2.43
C GLY A 71 5.23 31.27 2.46
N ILE A 72 4.97 29.99 2.82
CA ILE A 72 5.96 28.92 2.87
C ILE A 72 5.81 28.06 1.63
N LYS A 73 6.89 27.94 0.85
CA LYS A 73 6.93 27.09 -0.34
C LYS A 73 7.09 25.62 0.05
N ILE A 74 6.37 24.73 -0.63
CA ILE A 74 6.60 23.29 -0.52
C ILE A 74 7.48 22.81 -1.67
N GLU A 75 8.67 22.34 -1.34
CA GLU A 75 9.58 21.67 -2.25
C GLU A 75 9.25 20.19 -2.28
N TYR A 76 8.49 19.78 -3.30
CA TYR A 76 7.98 18.44 -3.42
C TYR A 76 8.96 17.54 -4.18
N GLN A 77 9.61 16.62 -3.46
CA GLN A 77 10.55 15.66 -4.03
C GLN A 77 9.85 14.34 -4.31
N ILE A 78 9.64 14.03 -5.60
CA ILE A 78 9.02 12.79 -6.03
C ILE A 78 10.09 11.79 -6.48
N GLN A 79 10.01 10.58 -5.94
CA GLN A 79 10.82 9.43 -6.33
C GLN A 79 9.99 8.45 -7.15
N ALA A 80 10.64 7.54 -7.87
CA ALA A 80 9.94 6.50 -8.61
C ALA A 80 9.15 5.60 -7.65
N ALA A 81 7.95 5.18 -8.08
CA ALA A 81 7.14 4.22 -7.32
C ALA A 81 7.82 2.83 -7.24
N GLY A 82 7.47 2.05 -6.22
CA GLY A 82 7.93 0.66 -6.07
C GLY A 82 9.06 0.45 -5.07
N GLY A 83 9.08 1.24 -3.97
CA GLY A 83 10.00 1.05 -2.85
C GLY A 83 11.35 1.74 -2.99
N SER A 84 11.54 2.59 -4.00
CA SER A 84 12.80 3.32 -4.21
C SER A 84 13.10 4.36 -3.12
N ALA A 85 12.08 4.79 -2.36
CA ALA A 85 12.24 5.74 -1.28
C ALA A 85 12.96 5.15 -0.05
N VAL A 86 12.81 3.85 0.21
CA VAL A 86 13.33 3.24 1.45
C VAL A 86 14.85 3.45 1.61
N PRO A 87 15.72 3.11 0.63
CA PRO A 87 17.16 3.34 0.76
C PRO A 87 17.53 4.83 0.91
N GLN A 88 16.78 5.72 0.24
CA GLN A 88 17.02 7.15 0.31
C GLN A 88 16.65 7.71 1.69
N LEU A 89 15.52 7.28 2.26
CA LEU A 89 15.10 7.67 3.61
C LEU A 89 16.11 7.17 4.66
N VAL A 90 16.62 5.93 4.51
CA VAL A 90 17.70 5.42 5.37
C VAL A 90 18.91 6.36 5.30
N SER A 91 19.37 6.70 4.10
CA SER A 91 20.50 7.60 3.91
C SER A 91 20.25 9.01 4.49
N MET A 92 19.04 9.55 4.33
CA MET A 92 18.66 10.85 4.93
C MET A 92 18.74 10.81 6.46
N VAL A 93 18.26 9.74 7.08
CA VAL A 93 18.30 9.55 8.53
C VAL A 93 19.72 9.38 9.05
N GLU A 94 20.55 8.57 8.39
CA GLU A 94 21.95 8.35 8.76
C GLU A 94 22.77 9.63 8.68
N ASN A 95 22.58 10.42 7.61
CA ASN A 95 23.28 11.66 7.39
C ASN A 95 22.66 12.86 8.15
N LYS A 96 21.49 12.67 8.79
CA LYS A 96 20.71 13.74 9.44
C LYS A 96 20.50 14.95 8.53
N ALA A 97 20.19 14.69 7.26
CA ALA A 97 20.01 15.69 6.22
C ALA A 97 19.05 15.20 5.14
N GLY A 98 18.30 16.12 4.54
CA GLY A 98 17.36 15.83 3.45
C GLY A 98 16.01 16.47 3.68
N ALA A 99 14.93 15.72 3.43
CA ALA A 99 13.58 16.21 3.57
C ALA A 99 13.21 16.53 5.02
N ASP A 100 12.34 17.53 5.22
CA ASP A 100 11.79 17.90 6.52
C ASP A 100 10.71 16.94 6.99
N LEU A 101 9.89 16.48 6.04
CA LEU A 101 8.94 15.39 6.25
C LEU A 101 8.91 14.48 5.03
N ALA A 102 8.48 13.25 5.24
CA ALA A 102 8.38 12.30 4.17
C ALA A 102 7.16 11.38 4.31
N TRP A 103 6.74 10.81 3.18
CA TRP A 103 5.98 9.59 3.17
C TRP A 103 6.90 8.45 3.62
N VAL A 104 6.69 7.93 4.82
CA VAL A 104 7.49 6.86 5.38
C VAL A 104 6.78 5.52 5.18
N GLN A 105 7.40 4.71 4.34
CA GLN A 105 7.10 3.30 4.24
C GLN A 105 8.00 2.56 5.25
N GLN A 106 7.50 1.49 5.86
CA GLN A 106 8.25 0.74 6.88
C GLN A 106 8.76 1.66 8.02
N GLU A 107 7.86 2.42 8.60
CA GLU A 107 8.10 3.43 9.63
C GLU A 107 9.04 2.97 10.74
N TRP A 108 8.98 1.69 11.14
CA TRP A 108 9.83 1.11 12.17
C TRP A 108 11.33 1.26 11.92
N LEU A 109 11.77 1.45 10.66
CA LEU A 109 13.18 1.68 10.33
C LEU A 109 13.66 3.09 10.73
N TYR A 110 12.76 4.06 10.78
CA TYR A 110 13.08 5.48 10.96
C TYR A 110 12.54 6.07 12.25
N ARG A 111 11.80 5.29 13.02
CA ARG A 111 10.98 5.73 14.16
C ARG A 111 11.74 6.60 15.15
N ASP A 112 13.01 6.28 15.43
CA ASP A 112 13.85 7.06 16.35
C ASP A 112 14.25 8.42 15.79
N ALA A 113 14.23 8.60 14.47
CA ALA A 113 14.50 9.88 13.81
C ALA A 113 13.26 10.76 13.67
N LEU A 114 12.05 10.22 13.90
CA LEU A 114 10.79 10.94 13.76
C LEU A 114 10.42 11.66 15.06
N VAL A 115 9.91 12.90 14.92
CA VAL A 115 9.40 13.65 16.05
C VAL A 115 8.04 13.15 16.53
N ASP A 116 7.62 13.57 17.71
CA ASP A 116 6.29 13.34 18.25
C ASP A 116 5.24 14.19 17.49
N VAL A 117 4.27 13.52 16.89
CA VAL A 117 3.14 14.12 16.14
C VAL A 117 1.78 13.75 16.75
N SER A 118 1.77 13.40 18.06
CA SER A 118 0.55 12.97 18.77
C SER A 118 -0.54 14.03 18.72
N ASP A 119 -0.18 15.30 18.87
CA ASP A 119 -1.11 16.43 18.79
C ASP A 119 -1.87 16.46 17.44
N ILE A 120 -1.20 16.15 16.34
CA ILE A 120 -1.80 16.11 15.00
C ILE A 120 -2.64 14.86 14.81
N ALA A 121 -2.07 13.70 15.12
CA ALA A 121 -2.76 12.42 14.89
C ALA A 121 -4.04 12.30 15.75
N GLU A 122 -4.02 12.75 16.98
CA GLU A 122 -5.19 12.75 17.86
C GLU A 122 -6.25 13.77 17.40
N GLU A 123 -5.83 14.96 16.97
CA GLU A 123 -6.74 15.96 16.40
C GLU A 123 -7.44 15.44 15.15
N VAL A 124 -6.67 14.92 14.18
CA VAL A 124 -7.20 14.34 12.93
C VAL A 124 -8.14 13.16 13.20
N GLY A 125 -7.73 12.25 14.09
CA GLY A 125 -8.57 11.12 14.50
C GLY A 125 -9.90 11.58 15.11
N LYS A 126 -9.86 12.54 16.04
CA LYS A 126 -11.06 13.10 16.65
C LYS A 126 -12.00 13.77 15.64
N GLN A 127 -11.45 14.51 14.69
CA GLN A 127 -12.23 15.23 13.68
C GLN A 127 -12.88 14.28 12.65
N GLN A 128 -12.27 13.12 12.40
CA GLN A 128 -12.62 12.21 11.31
C GLN A 128 -13.01 10.80 11.77
N GLY A 129 -13.62 10.66 12.95
CA GLY A 129 -14.28 9.42 13.41
C GLY A 129 -13.37 8.38 14.04
N GLY A 130 -12.09 8.68 14.25
CA GLY A 130 -11.10 7.77 14.84
C GLY A 130 -10.31 6.96 13.82
N TRP A 131 -9.15 6.48 14.27
CA TRP A 131 -8.25 5.65 13.49
C TRP A 131 -8.58 4.16 13.67
N TYR A 132 -8.39 3.35 12.61
CA TYR A 132 -8.38 1.90 12.73
C TYR A 132 -7.29 1.43 13.70
N ASP A 133 -7.58 0.39 14.49
CA ASP A 133 -6.65 -0.04 15.55
C ASP A 133 -5.33 -0.62 15.01
N GLU A 134 -5.37 -1.32 13.89
CA GLU A 134 -4.16 -1.93 13.33
C GLU A 134 -3.11 -0.88 12.90
N ILE A 135 -3.55 0.29 12.40
CA ILE A 135 -2.59 1.34 12.04
C ILE A 135 -1.99 2.05 13.26
N LYS A 136 -2.72 2.11 14.38
CA LYS A 136 -2.17 2.62 15.65
C LYS A 136 -0.99 1.79 16.12
N ARG A 137 -1.03 0.47 15.91
CA ARG A 137 0.08 -0.46 16.24
C ARG A 137 1.36 -0.15 15.45
N LEU A 138 1.24 0.40 14.23
CA LEU A 138 2.37 0.87 13.46
C LEU A 138 2.85 2.22 13.96
N SER A 139 1.96 3.21 14.05
CA SER A 139 2.33 4.63 14.18
C SER A 139 2.57 5.08 15.62
N ILE A 140 2.21 4.27 16.63
CA ILE A 140 2.45 4.59 18.04
C ILE A 140 3.65 3.81 18.57
N ASP A 141 4.63 4.54 19.11
CA ASP A 141 5.77 3.99 19.84
C ASP A 141 5.87 4.62 21.21
N LYS A 142 5.95 3.78 22.27
CA LYS A 142 6.04 4.23 23.67
C LYS A 142 4.98 5.28 24.03
N GLY A 143 3.74 5.08 23.53
CA GLY A 143 2.60 5.97 23.78
C GLY A 143 2.60 7.27 22.99
N LYS A 144 3.48 7.45 22.00
CA LYS A 144 3.58 8.66 21.16
C LYS A 144 3.40 8.31 19.69
N TRP A 145 2.61 9.10 18.99
CA TRP A 145 2.51 8.98 17.53
C TRP A 145 3.82 9.48 16.89
N LYS A 146 4.43 8.62 16.09
CA LYS A 146 5.65 8.91 15.33
C LYS A 146 5.37 9.28 13.89
N SER A 147 4.18 8.99 13.42
CA SER A 147 3.70 9.38 12.09
C SER A 147 2.20 9.61 12.11
N VAL A 148 1.70 10.30 11.08
CA VAL A 148 0.26 10.43 10.82
C VAL A 148 -0.09 9.54 9.63
N PRO A 149 -0.98 8.54 9.80
CA PRO A 149 -1.39 7.68 8.70
C PRO A 149 -2.08 8.46 7.59
N ASN A 150 -1.66 8.24 6.35
CA ASN A 150 -2.34 8.81 5.18
C ASN A 150 -3.37 7.84 4.61
N GLY A 151 -2.98 6.58 4.36
CA GLY A 151 -3.88 5.59 3.81
C GLY A 151 -3.22 4.25 3.57
N ASN A 152 -4.00 3.30 3.12
CA ASN A 152 -3.58 1.95 2.76
C ASN A 152 -3.57 1.79 1.24
N ILE A 153 -2.49 1.28 0.68
CA ILE A 153 -2.52 0.76 -0.69
C ILE A 153 -3.13 -0.63 -0.61
N GLY A 154 -4.43 -0.72 -0.88
CA GLY A 154 -5.14 -1.99 -0.84
C GLY A 154 -4.59 -2.97 -1.87
N GLN A 155 -4.35 -4.22 -1.45
CA GLN A 155 -3.88 -5.30 -2.32
C GLN A 155 -4.92 -6.41 -2.32
N LEU A 156 -5.46 -6.74 -3.49
CA LEU A 156 -6.47 -7.74 -3.71
C LEU A 156 -6.18 -8.58 -4.95
N MET A 157 -6.97 -9.62 -5.17
CA MET A 157 -6.93 -10.36 -6.42
C MET A 157 -7.58 -9.51 -7.52
N ASN A 158 -6.77 -9.12 -8.51
CA ASN A 158 -7.22 -8.53 -9.77
C ASN A 158 -7.35 -9.64 -10.79
N TYR A 159 -8.48 -9.77 -11.48
CA TYR A 159 -8.69 -10.87 -12.42
C TYR A 159 -9.46 -10.47 -13.68
N ARG A 160 -9.26 -11.23 -14.75
CA ARG A 160 -9.94 -11.13 -16.04
C ARG A 160 -11.26 -11.89 -15.97
N LYS A 161 -12.34 -11.16 -15.67
CA LYS A 161 -13.69 -11.75 -15.54
C LYS A 161 -14.11 -12.50 -16.80
N ASP A 162 -13.81 -11.96 -17.96
CA ASP A 162 -14.09 -12.57 -19.25
C ASP A 162 -13.43 -13.95 -19.41
N TRP A 163 -12.16 -14.10 -19.03
CA TRP A 163 -11.45 -15.38 -19.10
C TRP A 163 -11.92 -16.38 -18.04
N PHE A 164 -12.30 -15.88 -16.86
CA PHE A 164 -12.91 -16.72 -15.82
C PHE A 164 -14.26 -17.26 -16.31
N ASP A 165 -15.09 -16.44 -16.95
CA ASP A 165 -16.37 -16.85 -17.54
C ASP A 165 -16.19 -17.88 -18.67
N GLU A 166 -15.22 -17.65 -19.57
CA GLU A 166 -14.85 -18.58 -20.64
C GLU A 166 -14.37 -19.93 -20.09
N ALA A 167 -13.71 -19.94 -18.94
CA ALA A 167 -13.30 -21.15 -18.25
C ALA A 167 -14.44 -21.83 -17.44
N GLY A 168 -15.66 -21.24 -17.47
CA GLY A 168 -16.82 -21.73 -16.72
C GLY A 168 -16.76 -21.41 -15.21
N ILE A 169 -15.93 -20.46 -14.80
CA ILE A 169 -15.75 -20.03 -13.40
C ILE A 169 -16.65 -18.81 -13.16
N LYS A 170 -17.87 -19.05 -12.68
CA LYS A 170 -18.92 -18.00 -12.56
C LYS A 170 -18.66 -17.00 -11.42
N SER A 171 -17.97 -17.42 -10.37
CA SER A 171 -17.60 -16.58 -9.22
C SER A 171 -16.12 -16.76 -8.91
N PHE A 172 -15.50 -15.72 -8.35
CA PHE A 172 -14.11 -15.83 -7.89
C PHE A 172 -14.01 -16.88 -6.76
N PRO A 173 -12.97 -17.74 -6.76
CA PRO A 173 -12.76 -18.78 -5.75
C PRO A 173 -12.74 -18.24 -4.31
N ASP A 174 -13.46 -18.89 -3.41
CA ASP A 174 -13.57 -18.49 -2.01
C ASP A 174 -12.43 -19.07 -1.13
N THR A 175 -11.87 -20.20 -1.54
CA THR A 175 -10.78 -20.91 -0.86
C THR A 175 -9.53 -21.01 -1.73
N TRP A 176 -8.35 -21.19 -1.08
CA TRP A 176 -7.10 -21.40 -1.82
C TRP A 176 -7.11 -22.65 -2.67
N ASP A 177 -7.81 -23.71 -2.24
CA ASP A 177 -7.93 -24.93 -3.04
C ASP A 177 -8.73 -24.67 -4.31
N GLU A 178 -9.89 -24.02 -4.22
CA GLU A 178 -10.67 -23.58 -5.39
C GLU A 178 -9.87 -22.61 -6.29
N PHE A 179 -9.03 -21.76 -5.71
CA PHE A 179 -8.16 -20.84 -6.45
C PHE A 179 -7.12 -21.59 -7.28
N LEU A 180 -6.50 -22.62 -6.71
CA LEU A 180 -5.57 -23.48 -7.44
C LEU A 180 -6.29 -24.20 -8.59
N GLU A 181 -7.47 -24.79 -8.35
CA GLU A 181 -8.25 -25.47 -9.39
C GLU A 181 -8.65 -24.52 -10.53
N ALA A 182 -9.06 -23.29 -10.20
CA ALA A 182 -9.36 -22.26 -11.18
C ALA A 182 -8.11 -21.91 -12.01
N GLY A 183 -6.97 -21.74 -11.36
CA GLY A 183 -5.70 -21.43 -12.02
C GLY A 183 -5.24 -22.53 -12.98
N ILE A 184 -5.39 -23.80 -12.60
CA ILE A 184 -5.10 -24.96 -13.47
C ILE A 184 -5.98 -24.93 -14.73
N LYS A 185 -7.30 -24.71 -14.57
CA LYS A 185 -8.23 -24.59 -15.70
C LYS A 185 -7.88 -23.45 -16.64
N LEU A 186 -7.54 -22.27 -16.08
CA LEU A 186 -7.17 -21.09 -16.85
C LEU A 186 -5.83 -21.27 -17.57
N LYS A 187 -4.82 -21.82 -16.89
CA LYS A 187 -3.52 -22.11 -17.50
C LYS A 187 -3.64 -23.11 -18.66
N ALA A 188 -4.48 -24.12 -18.53
CA ALA A 188 -4.76 -25.07 -19.62
C ALA A 188 -5.40 -24.42 -20.85
N LYS A 189 -6.06 -23.26 -20.68
CA LYS A 189 -6.60 -22.44 -21.77
C LYS A 189 -5.60 -21.36 -22.29
N GLY A 190 -4.39 -21.33 -21.78
CA GLY A 190 -3.37 -20.33 -22.14
C GLY A 190 -3.44 -19.03 -21.31
N HIS A 191 -4.20 -19.01 -20.22
CA HIS A 191 -4.41 -17.85 -19.36
C HIS A 191 -3.87 -18.09 -17.93
N PRO A 192 -2.55 -18.26 -17.74
CA PRO A 192 -1.98 -18.55 -16.42
C PRO A 192 -2.21 -17.40 -15.41
N PHE A 193 -2.05 -17.68 -14.13
CA PHE A 193 -1.90 -16.68 -13.09
C PHE A 193 -0.49 -16.07 -13.11
N GLY A 194 -0.33 -14.86 -12.53
CA GLY A 194 0.96 -14.22 -12.35
C GLY A 194 1.07 -13.62 -10.95
N MET A 195 1.46 -14.48 -10.00
CA MET A 195 1.62 -14.10 -8.59
C MET A 195 3.06 -13.67 -8.32
N SER A 196 3.31 -12.38 -8.05
CA SER A 196 4.67 -11.88 -7.82
C SER A 196 5.34 -12.53 -6.61
N MET A 197 6.58 -13.02 -6.78
CA MET A 197 7.36 -13.69 -5.75
C MET A 197 8.82 -13.20 -5.68
N GLY A 198 9.22 -12.23 -6.51
CA GLY A 198 10.55 -11.64 -6.46
C GLY A 198 10.71 -10.62 -5.31
N HIS A 199 11.84 -9.99 -5.21
CA HIS A 199 12.19 -9.01 -4.19
C HIS A 199 11.58 -7.62 -4.46
N GLY A 200 10.27 -7.56 -4.70
CA GLY A 200 9.49 -6.35 -4.85
C GLY A 200 9.11 -5.71 -3.50
N PHE A 201 8.49 -4.54 -3.56
CA PHE A 201 8.15 -3.79 -2.35
C PHE A 201 6.92 -4.36 -1.63
N ALA A 202 5.83 -4.63 -2.36
CA ALA A 202 4.55 -4.99 -1.73
C ALA A 202 3.87 -6.23 -2.33
N ASP A 203 3.94 -6.42 -3.63
CA ASP A 203 3.14 -7.39 -4.35
C ASP A 203 3.45 -8.85 -4.01
N ASN A 204 4.63 -9.13 -3.44
CA ASN A 204 5.03 -10.45 -2.96
C ASN A 204 4.43 -10.77 -1.58
N TYR A 205 4.65 -9.92 -0.58
CA TYR A 205 4.19 -10.19 0.78
C TYR A 205 2.68 -10.01 0.94
N SER A 206 2.03 -9.23 0.07
CA SER A 206 0.59 -8.94 0.17
C SER A 206 -0.31 -10.15 -0.06
N TRP A 207 0.21 -11.24 -0.63
CA TRP A 207 -0.52 -12.50 -0.73
C TRP A 207 0.15 -13.66 0.02
N LEU A 208 1.50 -13.69 0.11
CA LEU A 208 2.20 -14.78 0.80
C LEU A 208 2.01 -14.75 2.31
N TYR A 209 2.03 -13.57 2.94
CA TYR A 209 1.74 -13.46 4.38
C TYR A 209 0.28 -13.79 4.71
N PRO A 210 -0.74 -13.21 4.04
CA PRO A 210 -2.13 -13.64 4.21
C PRO A 210 -2.37 -15.13 3.99
N LEU A 211 -1.68 -15.74 3.01
CA LEU A 211 -1.74 -17.17 2.80
C LEU A 211 -1.22 -17.92 4.03
N LEU A 212 -0.02 -17.59 4.55
CA LEU A 212 0.51 -18.18 5.79
C LEU A 212 -0.47 -18.03 6.96
N TRP A 213 -1.00 -16.83 7.18
CA TRP A 213 -1.96 -16.58 8.27
C TRP A 213 -3.23 -17.42 8.12
N SER A 214 -3.69 -17.64 6.90
CA SER A 214 -4.86 -18.47 6.62
C SER A 214 -4.63 -19.96 6.85
N TYR A 215 -3.36 -20.38 6.92
CA TYR A 215 -2.94 -21.71 7.39
C TYR A 215 -2.69 -21.75 8.92
N GLY A 216 -2.92 -20.64 9.63
CA GLY A 216 -2.67 -20.53 11.07
C GLY A 216 -1.20 -20.25 11.43
N VAL A 217 -0.39 -19.84 10.46
CA VAL A 217 1.06 -19.60 10.64
C VAL A 217 1.35 -18.12 10.74
N THR A 218 2.23 -17.75 11.69
CA THR A 218 2.76 -16.39 11.82
C THR A 218 4.30 -16.44 11.88
N VAL A 219 4.95 -15.31 11.57
CA VAL A 219 6.41 -15.23 11.60
C VAL A 219 6.93 -15.32 13.04
N MET A 220 6.31 -14.54 13.93
CA MET A 220 6.63 -14.49 15.35
C MET A 220 5.36 -14.79 16.18
N ASP A 221 5.54 -15.19 17.42
CA ASP A 221 4.46 -15.25 18.40
C ASP A 221 3.93 -13.84 18.72
N LYS A 222 2.80 -13.77 19.43
CA LYS A 222 2.13 -12.52 19.76
C LYS A 222 2.99 -11.52 20.55
N ASP A 223 3.96 -12.03 21.30
CA ASP A 223 4.85 -11.21 22.12
C ASP A 223 6.14 -10.81 21.39
N GLY A 224 6.33 -11.30 20.15
CA GLY A 224 7.51 -11.03 19.32
C GLY A 224 8.80 -11.64 19.83
N LYS A 225 8.71 -12.71 20.66
CA LYS A 225 9.85 -13.32 21.32
C LYS A 225 10.29 -14.66 20.72
N LYS A 226 9.36 -15.38 20.10
CA LYS A 226 9.61 -16.71 19.54
C LYS A 226 9.24 -16.76 18.07
N VAL A 227 10.15 -17.28 17.25
CA VAL A 227 9.87 -17.56 15.83
C VAL A 227 8.85 -18.70 15.74
N ALA A 228 7.77 -18.48 14.99
CA ALA A 228 6.62 -19.37 14.88
C ALA A 228 6.49 -20.08 13.52
N LEU A 229 7.47 -19.90 12.62
CA LEU A 229 7.46 -20.50 11.29
C LEU A 229 7.76 -22.01 11.26
N ASP A 230 8.36 -22.58 12.28
CA ASP A 230 8.72 -24.00 12.30
C ASP A 230 7.52 -24.88 12.68
N SER A 231 6.66 -25.15 11.71
CA SER A 231 5.44 -25.95 11.92
C SER A 231 5.06 -26.80 10.71
N SER A 232 4.22 -27.81 10.92
CA SER A 232 3.63 -28.63 9.85
C SER A 232 2.72 -27.81 8.96
N GLU A 233 2.04 -26.79 9.49
CA GLU A 233 1.18 -25.86 8.77
C GLU A 233 1.99 -24.98 7.81
N THR A 234 3.19 -24.53 8.22
CA THR A 234 4.14 -23.85 7.33
C THR A 234 4.52 -24.73 6.15
N ALA A 235 4.85 -26.01 6.42
CA ALA A 235 5.19 -26.94 5.37
C ALA A 235 4.03 -27.13 4.37
N LYS A 236 2.80 -27.26 4.86
CA LYS A 236 1.60 -27.34 4.01
C LYS A 236 1.42 -26.08 3.15
N ALA A 237 1.59 -24.90 3.72
CA ALA A 237 1.49 -23.63 2.99
C ALA A 237 2.58 -23.51 1.90
N VAL A 238 3.80 -23.92 2.19
CA VAL A 238 4.91 -23.93 1.21
C VAL A 238 4.62 -24.92 0.08
N GLU A 239 4.17 -26.15 0.38
CA GLU A 239 3.82 -27.14 -0.66
C GLU A 239 2.63 -26.66 -1.51
N TYR A 240 1.65 -25.98 -0.92
CA TYR A 240 0.56 -25.35 -1.67
C TYR A 240 1.10 -24.32 -2.69
N VAL A 241 1.99 -23.43 -2.26
CA VAL A 241 2.56 -22.38 -3.15
C VAL A 241 3.41 -23.00 -4.25
N LYS A 242 4.16 -24.08 -3.97
CA LYS A 242 4.90 -24.85 -4.98
C LYS A 242 3.96 -25.39 -6.05
N ARG A 243 2.82 -25.98 -5.64
CA ARG A 243 1.81 -26.47 -6.57
C ARG A 243 1.17 -25.35 -7.37
N LEU A 244 0.77 -24.25 -6.70
CA LEU A 244 0.18 -23.09 -7.36
C LEU A 244 1.13 -22.54 -8.44
N TYR A 245 2.40 -22.37 -8.12
CA TYR A 245 3.41 -21.91 -9.08
C TYR A 245 3.50 -22.85 -10.29
N LYS A 246 3.70 -24.13 -10.05
CA LYS A 246 3.91 -25.12 -11.09
C LYS A 246 2.67 -25.33 -11.97
N GLU A 247 1.52 -25.46 -11.34
CA GLU A 247 0.28 -25.91 -11.99
C GLU A 247 -0.57 -24.77 -12.54
N ALA A 248 -0.47 -23.56 -11.98
CA ALA A 248 -1.35 -22.45 -12.31
C ALA A 248 -0.66 -21.18 -12.80
N CYS A 249 0.59 -20.92 -12.41
CA CYS A 249 1.26 -19.64 -12.70
C CYS A 249 2.12 -19.69 -13.98
N ILE A 250 2.41 -18.49 -14.52
CA ILE A 250 3.50 -18.27 -15.48
C ILE A 250 4.85 -18.37 -14.77
N GLU A 251 5.84 -18.98 -15.40
CA GLU A 251 7.15 -19.28 -14.76
C GLU A 251 7.89 -18.00 -14.31
N ASP A 252 7.85 -16.94 -15.12
CA ASP A 252 8.58 -15.71 -14.85
C ASP A 252 8.16 -15.02 -13.54
N CYS A 253 6.95 -15.31 -13.01
CA CYS A 253 6.41 -14.62 -11.84
C CYS A 253 7.23 -14.81 -10.56
N ILE A 254 8.09 -15.83 -10.51
CA ILE A 254 8.98 -16.07 -9.38
C ILE A 254 10.00 -14.94 -9.15
N GLY A 255 10.41 -14.25 -10.22
CA GLY A 255 11.36 -13.13 -10.18
C GLY A 255 10.71 -11.74 -10.31
N TRP A 256 9.37 -11.65 -10.36
CA TRP A 256 8.71 -10.38 -10.62
C TRP A 256 8.81 -9.40 -9.45
N LEU A 257 9.17 -8.16 -9.80
CA LEU A 257 9.05 -6.97 -8.97
C LEU A 257 7.69 -6.30 -9.23
N ASP A 258 7.29 -5.36 -8.40
CA ASP A 258 5.96 -4.71 -8.44
C ASP A 258 5.49 -4.24 -9.84
N PRO A 259 6.33 -3.66 -10.75
CA PRO A 259 5.84 -3.27 -12.07
C PRO A 259 5.57 -4.43 -13.04
N HIS A 260 6.11 -5.62 -12.79
CA HIS A 260 6.08 -6.72 -13.77
C HIS A 260 4.68 -7.34 -13.91
N ASN A 261 3.97 -7.58 -12.80
CA ASN A 261 2.62 -8.13 -12.83
C ASN A 261 1.63 -7.13 -13.48
N ASN A 262 1.79 -5.81 -13.24
CA ASN A 262 1.01 -4.78 -13.92
C ASN A 262 1.18 -4.89 -15.44
N LYS A 263 2.42 -4.98 -15.90
CA LYS A 263 2.74 -5.12 -17.33
C LYS A 263 2.17 -6.41 -17.89
N ALA A 264 2.40 -7.54 -17.23
CA ALA A 264 1.92 -8.84 -17.69
C ALA A 264 0.38 -8.90 -17.78
N PHE A 265 -0.32 -8.29 -16.81
CA PHE A 265 -1.77 -8.20 -16.84
C PHE A 265 -2.27 -7.32 -17.99
N LEU A 266 -1.73 -6.11 -18.12
CA LEU A 266 -2.12 -5.14 -19.16
C LEU A 266 -1.75 -5.61 -20.59
N THR A 267 -0.77 -6.49 -20.74
CA THR A 267 -0.43 -7.14 -22.02
C THR A 267 -1.12 -8.49 -22.22
N SER A 268 -2.11 -8.83 -21.40
CA SER A 268 -2.90 -10.07 -21.50
C SER A 268 -2.08 -11.36 -21.41
N GLN A 269 -1.01 -11.38 -20.64
CA GLN A 269 -0.20 -12.58 -20.40
C GLN A 269 -0.71 -13.40 -19.22
N ILE A 270 -1.46 -12.79 -18.31
CA ILE A 270 -1.97 -13.43 -17.10
C ILE A 270 -3.45 -13.09 -16.86
N SER A 271 -4.16 -14.03 -16.26
CA SER A 271 -5.58 -13.90 -15.94
C SER A 271 -5.87 -13.38 -14.54
N CYS A 272 -4.92 -13.53 -13.61
CA CYS A 272 -5.08 -13.10 -12.21
C CYS A 272 -3.72 -12.75 -11.60
N THR A 273 -3.73 -11.73 -10.73
CA THR A 273 -2.59 -11.34 -9.88
C THR A 273 -3.08 -10.69 -8.59
N ASN A 274 -2.28 -10.74 -7.52
CA ASN A 274 -2.53 -9.89 -6.34
C ASN A 274 -1.87 -8.53 -6.58
N ASN A 275 -2.65 -7.46 -6.52
CA ASN A 275 -2.18 -6.09 -6.75
C ASN A 275 -3.21 -5.08 -6.25
N ALA A 276 -2.82 -3.80 -6.21
CA ALA A 276 -3.76 -2.70 -6.06
C ALA A 276 -4.59 -2.49 -7.35
N TYR A 277 -5.62 -1.67 -7.29
CA TYR A 277 -6.46 -1.43 -8.48
C TYR A 277 -5.85 -0.45 -9.50
N SER A 278 -4.59 -0.06 -9.32
CA SER A 278 -3.83 0.72 -10.31
C SER A 278 -3.80 0.09 -11.70
N ILE A 279 -3.86 -1.26 -11.77
CA ILE A 279 -4.00 -2.00 -13.05
C ILE A 279 -5.30 -1.58 -13.75
N MET A 280 -6.42 -1.58 -13.04
CA MET A 280 -7.71 -1.16 -13.61
C MET A 280 -7.71 0.32 -14.01
N VAL A 281 -7.12 1.21 -13.19
CA VAL A 281 -7.00 2.64 -13.53
C VAL A 281 -6.22 2.83 -14.83
N SER A 282 -5.09 2.14 -14.97
CA SER A 282 -4.29 2.16 -16.18
C SER A 282 -5.04 1.58 -17.39
N ALA A 283 -5.72 0.46 -17.20
CA ALA A 283 -6.50 -0.17 -18.26
C ALA A 283 -7.66 0.73 -18.71
N LYS A 284 -8.42 1.34 -17.80
CA LYS A 284 -9.50 2.27 -18.15
C LYS A 284 -9.02 3.45 -18.99
N ARG A 285 -7.80 3.93 -18.73
CA ARG A 285 -7.20 5.04 -19.50
C ARG A 285 -6.66 4.61 -20.85
N ASP A 286 -5.88 3.52 -20.89
CA ASP A 286 -5.04 3.16 -22.04
C ASP A 286 -5.64 2.00 -22.86
N LEU A 287 -6.45 1.14 -22.25
CA LEU A 287 -7.03 -0.09 -22.81
C LEU A 287 -8.51 -0.22 -22.38
N PRO A 288 -9.43 0.65 -22.85
CA PRO A 288 -10.79 0.76 -22.30
C PRO A 288 -11.57 -0.56 -22.32
N GLU A 289 -11.41 -1.40 -23.34
CA GLU A 289 -12.10 -2.71 -23.42
C GLU A 289 -11.61 -3.67 -22.32
N MET A 290 -10.31 -3.70 -22.04
CA MET A 290 -9.77 -4.46 -20.91
C MET A 290 -10.28 -3.88 -19.58
N GLY A 291 -10.33 -2.56 -19.45
CA GLY A 291 -10.83 -1.89 -18.26
C GLY A 291 -12.26 -2.28 -17.87
N LYS A 292 -13.08 -2.76 -18.83
CA LYS A 292 -14.46 -3.23 -18.57
C LYS A 292 -14.53 -4.61 -17.93
N VAL A 293 -13.52 -5.44 -18.13
CA VAL A 293 -13.51 -6.85 -17.72
C VAL A 293 -12.60 -7.17 -16.55
N ILE A 294 -11.93 -6.15 -16.00
CA ILE A 294 -11.16 -6.29 -14.76
C ILE A 294 -12.11 -6.25 -13.58
N GLU A 295 -12.01 -7.25 -12.73
CA GLU A 295 -12.72 -7.32 -11.46
C GLU A 295 -11.75 -7.55 -10.30
N HIS A 296 -12.23 -7.30 -9.08
CA HIS A 296 -11.45 -7.46 -7.86
C HIS A 296 -12.16 -8.39 -6.89
N ALA A 297 -11.37 -9.22 -6.22
CA ALA A 297 -11.88 -10.13 -5.20
C ALA A 297 -10.98 -10.15 -3.97
N LEU A 298 -11.57 -10.43 -2.82
CA LEU A 298 -10.84 -10.65 -1.58
C LEU A 298 -9.94 -11.88 -1.72
N ASN A 299 -8.83 -11.92 -0.97
CA ASN A 299 -7.98 -13.11 -0.91
C ASN A 299 -8.79 -14.33 -0.51
N PRO A 300 -8.50 -15.53 -1.04
CA PRO A 300 -9.15 -16.76 -0.64
C PRO A 300 -8.98 -17.10 0.85
N LYS A 301 -9.89 -17.87 1.40
CA LYS A 301 -9.79 -18.48 2.74
C LYS A 301 -8.83 -19.66 2.72
N GLY A 302 -8.11 -19.85 3.82
CA GLY A 302 -7.30 -21.05 4.02
C GLY A 302 -7.98 -22.12 4.85
N PRO A 303 -7.23 -23.18 5.24
CA PRO A 303 -7.74 -24.31 6.01
C PRO A 303 -8.33 -23.93 7.37
N THR A 304 -7.95 -22.78 7.94
CA THR A 304 -8.56 -22.28 9.18
C THR A 304 -9.97 -21.71 8.99
N GLY A 305 -10.47 -21.65 7.76
CA GLY A 305 -11.73 -20.97 7.41
C GLY A 305 -11.65 -19.44 7.44
N GLN A 306 -10.47 -18.90 7.74
CA GLN A 306 -10.25 -17.46 7.85
C GLN A 306 -9.62 -16.89 6.57
N ARG A 307 -9.91 -15.61 6.34
CA ARG A 307 -9.39 -14.79 5.25
C ARG A 307 -8.61 -13.62 5.84
N TYR A 308 -7.46 -13.36 5.28
CA TYR A 308 -6.59 -12.26 5.71
C TYR A 308 -6.14 -11.42 4.52
N HIS A 309 -5.78 -10.16 4.82
CA HIS A 309 -5.14 -9.25 3.89
C HIS A 309 -3.93 -8.61 4.55
N ALA A 310 -2.88 -8.33 3.81
CA ALA A 310 -1.78 -7.54 4.33
C ALA A 310 -2.08 -6.05 4.11
N LEU A 311 -1.82 -5.25 5.13
CA LEU A 311 -1.80 -3.80 4.99
C LEU A 311 -0.50 -3.35 4.34
N VAL A 312 -0.59 -2.39 3.42
CA VAL A 312 0.53 -1.64 2.85
C VAL A 312 0.36 -0.18 3.25
N PRO A 313 0.71 0.16 4.49
CA PRO A 313 0.43 1.47 5.04
C PRO A 313 1.33 2.55 4.45
N VAL A 314 0.72 3.72 4.28
CA VAL A 314 1.37 4.97 3.95
C VAL A 314 1.18 5.91 5.12
N THR A 315 2.27 6.37 5.69
CA THR A 315 2.26 7.32 6.80
C THR A 315 3.15 8.53 6.49
N HIS A 316 2.91 9.64 7.17
CA HIS A 316 3.74 10.83 7.06
C HIS A 316 4.48 11.06 8.37
N GLY A 317 5.82 11.12 8.29
CA GLY A 317 6.70 11.38 9.41
C GLY A 317 7.46 12.68 9.23
N VAL A 318 7.63 13.44 10.31
CA VAL A 318 8.47 14.65 10.37
C VAL A 318 9.80 14.28 11.01
N PHE A 319 10.91 14.63 10.37
CA PHE A 319 12.24 14.29 10.86
C PHE A 319 12.75 15.28 11.89
N GLY A 320 13.37 14.75 12.96
CA GLY A 320 13.95 15.56 14.03
C GLY A 320 15.19 16.36 13.63
N TYR A 321 15.82 16.04 12.49
CA TYR A 321 16.93 16.82 11.93
C TYR A 321 16.47 17.99 11.05
N SER A 322 15.17 18.13 10.78
CA SER A 322 14.62 19.30 10.08
C SER A 322 15.07 20.59 10.76
N LYS A 323 15.35 21.62 9.97
CA LYS A 323 15.71 22.94 10.50
C LYS A 323 14.55 23.61 11.22
N ASP A 324 13.32 23.30 10.81
CA ASP A 324 12.09 23.76 11.46
C ASP A 324 11.06 22.62 11.51
N PRO A 325 11.20 21.68 12.48
CA PRO A 325 10.23 20.60 12.64
C PRO A 325 8.81 21.11 12.93
N GLN A 326 8.66 22.30 13.53
CA GLN A 326 7.36 22.85 13.82
C GLN A 326 6.64 23.30 12.55
N ALA A 327 7.34 23.97 11.63
CA ALA A 327 6.75 24.33 10.34
C ALA A 327 6.37 23.09 9.51
N ALA A 328 7.19 22.02 9.56
CA ALA A 328 6.85 20.74 8.92
C ALA A 328 5.62 20.07 9.58
N LYS A 329 5.47 20.15 10.92
CA LYS A 329 4.27 19.70 11.64
C LYS A 329 3.04 20.53 11.25
N ASP A 330 3.16 21.83 11.13
CA ASP A 330 2.05 22.71 10.74
C ASP A 330 1.59 22.39 9.31
N PHE A 331 2.52 22.12 8.40
CA PHE A 331 2.20 21.66 7.06
C PHE A 331 1.50 20.29 7.07
N LEU A 332 2.00 19.32 7.85
CA LEU A 332 1.38 18.01 8.00
C LEU A 332 -0.05 18.13 8.54
N ARG A 333 -0.27 18.95 9.56
CA ARG A 333 -1.61 19.21 10.12
C ARG A 333 -2.55 19.81 9.07
N TRP A 334 -2.07 20.81 8.31
CA TRP A 334 -2.85 21.43 7.24
C TRP A 334 -3.21 20.42 6.14
N MET A 335 -2.25 19.59 5.73
CA MET A 335 -2.43 18.57 4.70
C MET A 335 -3.50 17.51 5.11
N MET A 336 -3.55 17.19 6.40
CA MET A 336 -4.51 16.21 6.96
C MET A 336 -5.85 16.82 7.41
N ASP A 337 -6.02 18.14 7.31
CA ASP A 337 -7.33 18.78 7.51
C ASP A 337 -8.35 18.22 6.50
N PRO A 338 -9.59 17.89 6.92
CA PRO A 338 -10.60 17.30 6.04
C PRO A 338 -10.85 18.04 4.73
N LYS A 339 -10.67 19.38 4.73
CA LYS A 339 -10.85 20.21 3.54
C LYS A 339 -9.77 20.01 2.48
N GLN A 340 -8.56 19.60 2.90
CA GLN A 340 -7.45 19.32 2.00
C GLN A 340 -7.34 17.81 1.72
N TYR A 341 -7.42 17.03 2.77
CA TYR A 341 -7.17 15.60 2.72
C TYR A 341 -8.20 14.85 1.88
N ARG A 342 -9.51 15.09 2.11
CA ARG A 342 -10.56 14.38 1.40
C ARG A 342 -10.55 14.62 -0.13
N PRO A 343 -10.45 15.86 -0.65
CA PRO A 343 -10.28 16.07 -2.08
C PRO A 343 -9.02 15.44 -2.65
N TRP A 344 -7.95 15.39 -1.86
CA TRP A 344 -6.69 14.78 -2.28
C TRP A 344 -6.83 13.26 -2.49
N ILE A 345 -7.35 12.52 -1.50
CA ILE A 345 -7.57 11.07 -1.66
C ILE A 345 -8.60 10.75 -2.75
N ALA A 346 -9.64 11.58 -2.88
CA ALA A 346 -10.63 11.46 -3.94
C ALA A 346 -10.04 11.66 -5.35
N SER A 347 -9.06 12.56 -5.50
CA SER A 347 -8.39 12.78 -6.79
C SER A 347 -7.63 11.56 -7.30
N GLY A 348 -7.24 10.67 -6.38
CA GLY A 348 -6.62 9.37 -6.66
C GLY A 348 -7.61 8.21 -6.64
N ASP A 349 -8.91 8.46 -6.82
CA ASP A 349 -9.96 7.42 -6.82
C ASP A 349 -9.96 6.55 -5.54
N MET A 350 -9.63 7.12 -4.38
CA MET A 350 -9.49 6.40 -3.10
C MET A 350 -8.37 5.34 -3.09
N TYR A 351 -7.39 5.44 -3.98
CA TYR A 351 -6.25 4.49 -4.08
C TYR A 351 -5.50 4.32 -2.77
N PHE A 352 -5.37 5.40 -2.02
CA PHE A 352 -4.92 5.38 -0.62
C PHE A 352 -6.16 5.34 0.28
N ALA A 353 -6.65 4.14 0.56
CA ALA A 353 -7.82 3.95 1.42
C ALA A 353 -7.56 4.54 2.82
N PRO A 354 -8.31 5.55 3.26
CA PRO A 354 -8.02 6.27 4.50
C PRO A 354 -8.25 5.39 5.73
N TYR A 355 -7.33 5.45 6.69
CA TYR A 355 -7.44 4.74 7.97
C TYR A 355 -8.35 5.44 9.01
N LEU A 356 -9.39 6.13 8.56
CA LEU A 356 -10.28 6.98 9.35
C LEU A 356 -11.73 6.52 9.20
N HIS A 357 -12.36 6.11 10.30
CA HIS A 357 -13.75 5.60 10.29
C HIS A 357 -14.77 6.59 9.75
N GLY A 358 -14.53 7.90 9.90
CA GLY A 358 -15.40 8.94 9.32
C GLY A 358 -15.44 8.95 7.80
N LEU A 359 -14.50 8.26 7.14
CA LEU A 359 -14.41 8.17 5.68
C LEU A 359 -14.88 6.81 5.12
N ASP A 360 -15.43 5.93 5.96
CA ASP A 360 -15.91 4.62 5.51
C ASP A 360 -17.16 4.70 4.63
N LYS A 361 -17.96 5.75 4.79
CA LYS A 361 -19.26 5.90 4.10
C LYS A 361 -19.32 7.12 3.19
N VAL A 362 -18.17 7.61 2.73
CA VAL A 362 -18.15 8.75 1.82
C VAL A 362 -18.52 8.31 0.40
N PRO A 363 -19.23 9.17 -0.38
CA PRO A 363 -19.72 8.82 -1.71
C PRO A 363 -18.62 8.54 -2.73
N GLU A 364 -17.39 8.94 -2.46
CA GLU A 364 -16.24 8.67 -3.31
C GLU A 364 -15.99 7.17 -3.52
N TRP A 365 -16.38 6.33 -2.57
CA TRP A 365 -16.33 4.87 -2.73
C TRP A 365 -17.36 4.31 -3.73
N ASP A 366 -18.40 5.07 -4.05
CA ASP A 366 -19.48 4.68 -4.97
C ASP A 366 -19.19 5.04 -6.44
N VAL A 367 -18.15 5.84 -6.70
CA VAL A 367 -17.79 6.29 -8.06
C VAL A 367 -17.39 5.10 -8.94
N GLU A 368 -16.69 4.12 -8.37
CA GLU A 368 -16.35 2.86 -9.04
C GLU A 368 -16.64 1.68 -8.09
N PRO A 369 -17.77 0.99 -8.26
CA PRO A 369 -18.18 -0.09 -7.35
C PRO A 369 -17.16 -1.23 -7.21
N ARG A 370 -16.34 -1.46 -8.23
CA ARG A 370 -15.30 -2.50 -8.24
C ARG A 370 -14.14 -2.21 -7.30
N VAL A 371 -14.00 -0.98 -6.79
CA VAL A 371 -12.99 -0.63 -5.76
C VAL A 371 -13.50 -0.82 -4.33
N LYS A 372 -14.81 -1.02 -4.12
CA LYS A 372 -15.37 -1.27 -2.77
C LYS A 372 -14.70 -2.44 -2.02
N PRO A 373 -14.30 -3.55 -2.66
CA PRO A 373 -13.58 -4.61 -1.96
C PRO A 373 -12.28 -4.13 -1.28
N PHE A 374 -11.62 -3.08 -1.82
CA PHE A 374 -10.40 -2.53 -1.22
C PHE A 374 -10.64 -1.82 0.11
N GLN A 375 -11.81 -1.26 0.33
CA GLN A 375 -12.20 -0.71 1.63
C GLN A 375 -12.25 -1.81 2.71
N LYS A 376 -12.74 -3.02 2.37
CA LYS A 376 -12.80 -4.14 3.30
C LYS A 376 -11.44 -4.64 3.77
N VAL A 377 -10.36 -4.32 3.04
CA VAL A 377 -8.99 -4.63 3.46
C VAL A 377 -8.65 -3.94 4.79
N LEU A 378 -9.21 -2.76 5.06
CA LEU A 378 -8.98 -2.05 6.33
C LEU A 378 -9.57 -2.77 7.54
N GLU A 379 -10.68 -3.48 7.37
CA GLU A 379 -11.36 -4.22 8.45
C GLU A 379 -10.63 -5.52 8.81
N THR A 380 -10.13 -6.25 7.79
CA THR A 380 -9.53 -7.58 7.92
C THR A 380 -8.01 -7.58 7.80
N GLY A 381 -7.44 -6.43 7.44
CA GLY A 381 -6.04 -6.26 7.17
C GLY A 381 -5.18 -6.34 8.43
N LYS A 382 -3.99 -6.92 8.27
CA LYS A 382 -2.96 -7.03 9.30
C LYS A 382 -1.65 -6.48 8.80
N LEU A 383 -0.89 -5.88 9.73
CA LEU A 383 0.52 -5.57 9.46
C LEU A 383 1.29 -6.88 9.25
N THR A 384 2.34 -6.85 8.44
CA THR A 384 3.18 -8.04 8.20
C THR A 384 3.82 -8.60 9.48
N SER A 385 3.98 -7.77 10.52
CA SER A 385 4.43 -8.20 11.84
C SER A 385 3.36 -8.95 12.65
N TRP A 386 2.08 -8.90 12.26
CA TRP A 386 1.01 -9.51 13.04
C TRP A 386 1.26 -11.00 13.36
N PRO A 387 0.96 -11.44 14.60
CA PRO A 387 0.35 -10.74 15.72
C PRO A 387 1.36 -10.00 16.61
N ALA A 388 2.67 -10.11 16.33
CA ALA A 388 3.73 -9.44 17.07
C ALA A 388 3.68 -7.91 16.92
N PRO A 389 4.28 -7.15 17.84
CA PRO A 389 4.46 -5.71 17.69
C PRO A 389 5.29 -5.37 16.44
N ALA A 390 4.95 -4.25 15.78
CA ALA A 390 5.77 -3.70 14.72
C ALA A 390 7.08 -3.13 15.33
N ASN A 391 8.23 -3.65 14.91
CA ASN A 391 9.54 -3.27 15.39
C ASN A 391 10.60 -3.28 14.29
N ARG A 392 11.81 -2.79 14.59
CA ARG A 392 12.92 -2.71 13.63
C ARG A 392 13.35 -4.09 13.13
N GLN A 393 13.35 -5.09 14.01
CA GLN A 393 13.74 -6.48 13.67
C GLN A 393 12.79 -7.04 12.59
N HIS A 394 11.47 -6.80 12.74
CA HIS A 394 10.51 -7.20 11.72
C HIS A 394 10.75 -6.47 10.39
N GLY A 395 11.05 -5.18 10.45
CA GLY A 395 11.46 -4.40 9.27
C GLY A 395 12.65 -5.02 8.55
N GLU A 396 13.64 -5.52 9.29
CA GLU A 396 14.79 -6.22 8.73
C GLU A 396 14.41 -7.57 8.10
N VAL A 397 13.49 -8.33 8.71
CA VAL A 397 12.95 -9.58 8.13
C VAL A 397 12.30 -9.32 6.76
N ILE A 398 11.50 -8.26 6.65
CA ILE A 398 10.84 -7.85 5.39
C ILE A 398 11.88 -7.40 4.35
N ASN A 399 12.80 -6.51 4.73
CA ASN A 399 13.78 -5.94 3.79
C ASN A 399 14.81 -6.95 3.28
N ARG A 400 15.01 -8.04 4.00
CA ARG A 400 15.85 -9.17 3.58
C ARG A 400 15.05 -10.25 2.87
N TRP A 401 13.75 -10.05 2.63
CA TRP A 401 12.82 -10.97 1.97
C TRP A 401 12.83 -12.40 2.50
N ILE A 402 13.17 -12.61 3.78
CA ILE A 402 13.44 -13.93 4.36
C ILE A 402 12.26 -14.89 4.16
N VAL A 403 11.02 -14.40 4.38
CA VAL A 403 9.82 -15.24 4.21
C VAL A 403 9.54 -15.51 2.73
N ILE A 404 9.81 -14.54 1.86
CA ILE A 404 9.65 -14.69 0.41
C ILE A 404 10.65 -15.74 -0.11
N ASP A 405 11.90 -15.64 0.32
CA ASP A 405 12.97 -16.58 -0.05
C ASP A 405 12.68 -18.01 0.43
N MET A 406 12.01 -18.19 1.54
CA MET A 406 11.56 -19.51 1.99
C MET A 406 10.69 -20.19 0.92
N PHE A 407 9.73 -19.45 0.34
CA PHE A 407 8.87 -19.98 -0.72
C PHE A 407 9.65 -20.19 -2.02
N THR A 408 10.40 -19.20 -2.47
CA THR A 408 11.09 -19.25 -3.78
C THR A 408 12.19 -20.31 -3.80
N LYS A 409 12.95 -20.49 -2.71
CA LYS A 409 13.92 -21.59 -2.56
C LYS A 409 13.25 -22.97 -2.62
N ALA A 410 12.10 -23.11 -1.96
CA ALA A 410 11.36 -24.39 -2.02
C ALA A 410 10.81 -24.66 -3.43
N ILE A 411 10.35 -23.65 -4.15
CA ILE A 411 9.90 -23.73 -5.55
C ILE A 411 11.07 -24.16 -6.44
N THR A 412 12.27 -23.61 -6.24
CA THR A 412 13.45 -23.86 -7.08
C THR A 412 14.25 -25.09 -6.70
N GLY A 413 13.71 -25.94 -5.80
CA GLY A 413 14.25 -27.28 -5.55
C GLY A 413 14.88 -27.49 -4.18
N THR A 414 15.00 -26.47 -3.33
CA THR A 414 15.40 -26.67 -1.94
C THR A 414 14.31 -27.49 -1.22
N PRO A 415 14.64 -28.58 -0.51
CA PRO A 415 13.65 -29.31 0.28
C PRO A 415 12.89 -28.37 1.24
N THR A 416 11.57 -28.49 1.26
CA THR A 416 10.68 -27.58 2.04
C THR A 416 11.14 -27.44 3.49
N LYS A 417 11.51 -28.52 4.16
CA LYS A 417 12.04 -28.50 5.53
C LYS A 417 13.29 -27.64 5.66
N ASN A 418 14.20 -27.70 4.67
CA ASN A 418 15.44 -26.94 4.70
C ASN A 418 15.20 -25.45 4.44
N ALA A 419 14.30 -25.11 3.51
CA ALA A 419 13.93 -23.72 3.25
C ALA A 419 13.29 -23.06 4.49
N ILE A 420 12.42 -23.77 5.19
CA ILE A 420 11.82 -23.33 6.47
C ILE A 420 12.91 -23.15 7.54
N ALA A 421 13.78 -24.15 7.72
CA ALA A 421 14.84 -24.10 8.73
C ALA A 421 15.81 -22.94 8.50
N GLU A 422 16.15 -22.65 7.26
CA GLU A 422 16.98 -21.50 6.89
C GLU A 422 16.29 -20.17 7.23
N ALA A 423 15.01 -19.99 6.88
CA ALA A 423 14.25 -18.81 7.23
C ALA A 423 14.18 -18.60 8.75
N VAL A 424 13.87 -19.66 9.49
CA VAL A 424 13.84 -19.65 10.97
C VAL A 424 15.20 -19.25 11.56
N SER A 425 16.29 -19.79 11.03
CA SER A 425 17.65 -19.46 11.48
C SER A 425 17.98 -17.98 11.25
N GLN A 426 17.66 -17.45 10.08
CA GLN A 426 17.89 -16.04 9.75
C GLN A 426 17.06 -15.10 10.64
N ILE A 427 15.78 -15.43 10.89
CA ILE A 427 14.92 -14.64 11.77
C ILE A 427 15.43 -14.66 13.20
N LYS A 428 15.83 -15.84 13.72
CA LYS A 428 16.45 -15.95 15.05
C LYS A 428 17.70 -15.08 15.18
N ALA A 429 18.55 -15.01 14.14
CA ALA A 429 19.75 -14.16 14.15
C ALA A 429 19.42 -12.66 14.20
N ILE A 430 18.27 -12.24 13.69
CA ILE A 430 17.81 -10.83 13.73
C ILE A 430 17.21 -10.48 15.11
N TYR A 431 16.51 -11.41 15.72
CA TYR A 431 15.85 -11.16 17.00
C TYR A 431 16.73 -11.42 18.22
N GLY A 432 17.85 -12.13 18.09
CA GLY A 432 18.84 -12.44 19.13
C GLY A 432 18.57 -13.81 19.75
#